data_fa51d5cb787ed84d7649fef6562f939c
#
_entry.id   fa51d5cb787ed84d7649fef6562f939c
#
_cell.length_a   1.000
_cell.length_b   1.000
_cell.length_c   1.000
_cell.angle_alpha   90.00
_cell.angle_beta   90.00
_cell.angle_gamma   90.00
#
_symmetry.space_group_name_H-M   'P 1'
#
loop_
_entity.id
_entity.type
_entity.pdbx_description
1 polymer ?
#
loop_
_entity_poly.entity_id
_entity_poly.type
_entity_poly.pdbx_seq_one_letter_code
_entity_poly.pdbx_strand_id
1 'polypeptide(L)' 'MKVELISEDFEYNFEEKINKFISKENISVIDIKYSTNCIRKEERIGNTIRDVDIIKYTALIMYEDNK' A
#
# COMPACT_ATOMS: atom_id res chain seq x y z
N MET A 1 -17.83 -10.78 -3.75
CA MET A 1 -16.70 -10.17 -3.00
C MET A 1 -15.71 -9.54 -3.96
N LYS A 2 -15.30 -8.34 -3.65
CA LYS A 2 -14.32 -7.61 -4.44
C LYS A 2 -13.06 -7.36 -3.63
N VAL A 3 -11.97 -7.08 -4.30
CA VAL A 3 -10.70 -6.77 -3.67
C VAL A 3 -10.12 -5.47 -4.22
N GLU A 4 -9.50 -4.68 -3.36
CA GLU A 4 -8.77 -3.48 -3.72
C GLU A 4 -7.35 -3.60 -3.21
N LEU A 5 -6.39 -3.37 -4.08
CA LEU A 5 -4.97 -3.41 -3.70
C LEU A 5 -4.45 -1.98 -3.60
N ILE A 6 -3.94 -1.62 -2.43
CA ILE A 6 -3.34 -0.31 -2.19
C ILE A 6 -1.86 -0.53 -1.88
N SER A 7 -1.00 0.18 -2.60
CA SER A 7 0.45 0.08 -2.45
C SER A 7 1.06 1.46 -2.44
N GLU A 8 1.89 1.75 -1.43
CA GLU A 8 2.54 3.05 -1.29
C GLU A 8 3.93 2.91 -0.68
N ASP A 9 4.80 3.88 -0.98
CA ASP A 9 6.16 3.92 -0.47
C ASP A 9 6.28 4.66 0.86
N PHE A 10 5.28 5.48 1.20
CA PHE A 10 5.27 6.27 2.43
C PHE A 10 4.09 5.88 3.31
N GLU A 11 4.37 5.68 4.59
CA GLU A 11 3.38 5.26 5.58
C GLU A 11 2.19 6.22 5.65
N TYR A 12 2.45 7.52 5.65
CA TYR A 12 1.39 8.53 5.72
C TYR A 12 0.42 8.42 4.53
N ASN A 13 0.96 8.32 3.33
CA ASN A 13 0.14 8.20 2.12
C ASN A 13 -0.63 6.89 2.10
N PHE A 14 -0.02 5.84 2.62
CA PHE A 14 -0.63 4.52 2.72
C PHE A 14 -1.86 4.54 3.62
N GLU A 15 -1.72 5.08 4.84
CA GLU A 15 -2.83 5.21 5.78
C GLU A 15 -3.95 6.07 5.20
N GLU A 16 -3.60 7.18 4.59
CA GLU A 16 -4.58 8.10 4.01
C GLU A 16 -5.41 7.41 2.91
N LYS A 17 -4.77 6.67 2.04
CA LYS A 17 -5.47 5.93 0.98
C LYS A 17 -6.39 4.85 1.52
N ILE A 18 -5.95 4.11 2.54
CA ILE A 18 -6.78 3.09 3.18
C ILE A 18 -8.00 3.74 3.82
N ASN A 19 -7.80 4.79 4.61
CA ASN A 19 -8.88 5.48 5.30
C ASN A 19 -9.88 6.07 4.32
N LYS A 20 -9.40 6.62 3.23
CA LYS A 20 -10.25 7.18 2.18
C LYS A 20 -11.10 6.10 1.50
N PHE A 21 -10.51 4.94 1.27
CA PHE A 21 -11.22 3.82 0.66
C PHE A 21 -12.30 3.25 1.59
N ILE A 22 -11.95 2.96 2.84
CA ILE A 22 -12.88 2.32 3.78
C ILE A 22 -13.99 3.27 4.24
N SER A 23 -13.84 4.58 4.02
CA SER A 23 -14.87 5.56 4.38
C SER A 23 -15.97 5.71 3.32
N LYS A 24 -15.87 4.99 2.22
CA LYS A 24 -16.91 5.01 1.19
C LYS A 24 -18.21 4.41 1.72
N GLU A 25 -19.32 5.10 1.49
CA GLU A 25 -20.64 4.72 2.05
C GLU A 25 -21.24 3.48 1.42
N ASN A 26 -20.84 3.17 0.19
CA ASN A 26 -21.45 2.09 -0.59
C ASN A 26 -20.67 0.77 -0.54
N ILE A 27 -19.75 0.63 0.41
CA ILE A 27 -18.99 -0.61 0.57
C ILE A 27 -19.05 -1.11 2.01
N SER A 28 -18.91 -2.43 2.16
CA SER A 28 -18.72 -3.08 3.47
C SER A 28 -17.40 -3.81 3.44
N VAL A 29 -16.47 -3.41 4.30
CA VAL A 29 -15.16 -4.05 4.40
C VAL A 29 -15.29 -5.36 5.15
N ILE A 30 -14.80 -6.44 4.57
CA ILE A 30 -14.83 -7.78 5.16
C ILE A 30 -13.53 -8.05 5.90
N ASP A 31 -12.40 -7.75 5.26
CA ASP A 31 -11.08 -8.01 5.85
C ASP A 31 -10.03 -7.14 5.16
N ILE A 32 -8.95 -6.86 5.88
CA ILE A 32 -7.80 -6.13 5.35
C ILE A 32 -6.55 -6.91 5.71
N LYS A 33 -5.75 -7.24 4.72
CA LYS A 33 -4.46 -7.89 4.92
C LYS A 33 -3.34 -6.92 4.59
N TYR A 34 -2.43 -6.75 5.53
CA TYR A 34 -1.28 -5.85 5.39
C TYR A 34 -0.01 -6.63 5.12
N SER A 35 0.84 -6.05 4.30
CA SER A 35 2.16 -6.59 4.01
C SER A 35 3.15 -5.45 3.90
N THR A 36 4.35 -5.65 4.44
CA THR A 36 5.45 -4.70 4.32
C THR A 36 6.62 -5.42 3.68
N ASN A 37 7.11 -4.89 2.57
CA ASN A 37 8.25 -5.44 1.86
C ASN A 37 9.40 -4.45 1.87
N CYS A 38 10.60 -4.97 2.14
CA CYS A 38 11.82 -4.19 2.04
C CYS A 38 12.57 -4.65 0.79
N ILE A 39 12.79 -3.72 -0.13
CA ILE A 39 13.50 -3.99 -1.38
C ILE A 39 14.81 -3.24 -1.36
N ARG A 40 15.92 -3.97 -1.54
CA ARG A 40 17.24 -3.34 -1.68
C ARG A 40 17.47 -2.99 -3.13
N LYS A 41 17.77 -1.74 -3.39
CA LYS A 41 18.00 -1.22 -4.72
C LYS A 41 19.36 -0.53 -4.78
N GLU A 42 20.10 -0.77 -5.89
CA GLU A 42 21.32 -0.03 -6.14
C GLU A 42 21.01 1.30 -6.79
N GLU A 43 21.56 2.37 -6.25
CA GLU A 43 21.41 3.70 -6.80
C GLU A 43 22.80 4.24 -7.16
N ARG A 44 22.94 4.71 -8.38
CA ARG A 44 24.19 5.31 -8.86
C ARG A 44 24.09 6.82 -8.82
N ILE A 45 24.96 7.44 -8.04
CA ILE A 45 25.08 8.89 -7.95
C ILE A 45 26.50 9.25 -8.39
N GLY A 46 26.66 9.79 -9.61
CA GLY A 46 27.97 10.07 -10.17
C GLY A 46 28.78 8.79 -10.35
N ASN A 47 29.95 8.71 -9.70
CA ASN A 47 30.81 7.53 -9.72
C ASN A 47 30.61 6.63 -8.50
N THR A 48 29.61 6.94 -7.67
CA THR A 48 29.36 6.21 -6.44
C THR A 48 28.12 5.33 -6.59
N ILE A 49 28.24 4.06 -6.21
CA ILE A 49 27.11 3.13 -6.16
C ILE A 49 26.77 2.94 -4.69
N ARG A 50 25.51 3.14 -4.34
CA ARG A 50 25.01 2.98 -2.98
C ARG A 50 23.79 2.09 -2.94
N ASP A 51 23.71 1.25 -1.91
CA ASP A 51 22.53 0.44 -1.67
C ASP A 51 21.51 1.27 -0.90
N VAL A 52 20.28 1.32 -1.42
CA VAL A 52 19.17 2.02 -0.77
C VAL A 52 18.09 0.98 -0.46
N ASP A 53 17.62 0.98 0.78
CA ASP A 53 16.50 0.14 1.19
C ASP A 53 15.20 0.90 0.97
N ILE A 54 14.31 0.32 0.18
CA ILE A 54 12.99 0.88 -0.10
C ILE A 54 11.96 0.03 0.62
N ILE A 55 11.17 0.65 1.49
CA ILE A 55 10.08 -0.03 2.19
C ILE A 55 8.80 0.23 1.41
N LYS A 56 8.09 -0.85 1.07
CA LYS A 56 6.82 -0.76 0.38
C LYS A 56 5.71 -1.31 1.25
N TYR A 57 4.68 -0.52 1.43
CA TYR A 57 3.49 -0.87 2.21
C TYR A 57 2.39 -1.31 1.26
N THR A 58 1.76 -2.44 1.56
CA THR A 58 0.70 -2.99 0.71
C THR A 58 -0.46 -3.44 1.58
N ALA A 59 -1.67 -3.11 1.16
CA ALA A 59 -2.89 -3.57 1.80
C ALA A 59 -3.81 -4.19 0.75
N LEU A 60 -4.33 -5.36 1.06
CA LEU A 60 -5.36 -6.00 0.26
C LEU A 60 -6.67 -5.90 1.04
N ILE A 61 -7.62 -5.15 0.50
CA ILE A 61 -8.91 -4.91 1.13
C ILE A 61 -9.97 -5.76 0.44
N MET A 62 -10.59 -6.65 1.22
CA MET A 62 -11.70 -7.47 0.73
C MET A 62 -13.00 -6.81 1.15
N TYR A 63 -13.90 -6.58 0.22
CA TYR A 63 -15.12 -5.83 0.49
C TYR A 63 -16.28 -6.28 -0.36
N GLU A 64 -17.49 -5.93 0.06
CA GLU A 64 -18.71 -6.07 -0.70
C GLU A 64 -19.19 -4.70 -1.16
N ASP A 65 -19.70 -4.66 -2.37
CA ASP A 65 -20.25 -3.44 -2.97
C ASP A 65 -21.75 -3.41 -2.66
N ASN A 66 -22.17 -2.43 -1.87
CA ASN A 66 -23.56 -2.32 -1.38
C ASN A 66 -24.40 -1.35 -2.22
N LYS A 67 -24.44 -1.55 -3.49
CA LYS A 67 -25.30 -0.72 -4.34
C LYS A 67 -26.76 -1.06 -4.19
#